data_8347dbf642a3b2f87011e953b39e9928
#
_entry.id   8347dbf642a3b2f87011e953b39e9928
#
_cell.length_a   1.000
_cell.length_b   1.000
_cell.length_c   1.000
_cell.angle_alpha   90.00
_cell.angle_beta   90.00
_cell.angle_gamma   90.00
#
_symmetry.space_group_name_H-M   'P 1'
#
loop_
_entity.id
_entity.type
_entity.pdbx_description
1 polymer ?
#
loop_
_entity_poly.entity_id
_entity_poly.type
_entity_poly.pdbx_seq_one_letter_code
_entity_poly.pdbx_strand_id
1 'polypeptide(L)'
;MSQNLIPAFVHSWLTSQGAVFEQSEEATEALLEPQTAGILHCPETTRFVFSAHAPGTYIGLGTEILEAILSSVSSEIPVVHARLEGFSLRGKNLDQDLARDFTFLHCIPGHLEAVATHVPLTRVMYRLAMQSDEAREILIQIDCQEKTQQVFSAGDKLFEGVDLVFLNEGDPWLEEFTPLPTLLETLSTSIKQLVEKETTTFQKTLAHRMNLDLNRISEYFSGLLDGLESRYCKKSLTREDFESKKSAITDDFHRKIEDLRRKYGLRVRLLPVAVLRMLLPVLKGDVLMKVGKTQKRCEFFWSPISRAFEPFFCPECRGHETKIEGTRDGLLLCPECAAKNRGHAA
;
A
#
# COMPACT_ATOMS: atom_id res chain seq x y z
N MET A 1 23.44 12.69 15.43
CA MET A 1 24.53 12.07 14.68
C MET A 1 23.89 11.45 13.44
N SER A 2 23.84 12.15 12.31
CA SER A 2 23.43 11.55 11.05
C SER A 2 24.59 10.68 10.57
N GLN A 3 24.50 9.37 10.83
CA GLN A 3 25.35 8.40 10.17
C GLN A 3 25.18 8.62 8.67
N ASN A 4 26.29 8.74 7.96
CA ASN A 4 26.29 8.86 6.52
C ASN A 4 25.72 7.53 5.96
N LEU A 5 24.44 7.50 5.62
CA LEU A 5 23.71 6.29 5.20
C LEU A 5 24.20 5.73 3.86
N ILE A 6 24.82 6.58 3.03
CA ILE A 6 25.26 6.18 1.69
C ILE A 6 26.37 5.11 1.72
N PRO A 7 27.46 5.26 2.51
CA PRO A 7 28.48 4.22 2.59
C PRO A 7 27.91 2.87 3.07
N ALA A 8 27.10 2.87 4.12
CA ALA A 8 26.49 1.65 4.65
C ALA A 8 25.59 0.96 3.63
N PHE A 9 24.79 1.74 2.90
CA PHE A 9 23.94 1.23 1.82
C PHE A 9 24.76 0.63 0.67
N VAL A 10 25.79 1.35 0.20
CA VAL A 10 26.67 0.88 -0.90
C VAL A 10 27.41 -0.39 -0.50
N HIS A 11 27.92 -0.48 0.73
CA HIS A 11 28.60 -1.69 1.21
C HIS A 11 27.64 -2.88 1.28
N SER A 12 26.43 -2.67 1.78
CA SER A 12 25.39 -3.71 1.81
C SER A 12 25.05 -4.20 0.40
N TRP A 13 24.92 -3.27 -0.55
CA TRP A 13 24.66 -3.61 -1.94
C TRP A 13 25.84 -4.36 -2.58
N LEU A 14 27.08 -3.90 -2.42
CA LEU A 14 28.28 -4.59 -2.92
C LEU A 14 28.35 -6.03 -2.39
N THR A 15 28.05 -6.22 -1.09
CA THR A 15 27.99 -7.56 -0.49
C THR A 15 26.95 -8.44 -1.17
N SER A 16 25.75 -7.90 -1.44
CA SER A 16 24.67 -8.64 -2.11
C SER A 16 25.01 -9.01 -3.56
N GLN A 17 25.91 -8.25 -4.20
CA GLN A 17 26.39 -8.51 -5.55
C GLN A 17 27.63 -9.42 -5.58
N GLY A 18 28.03 -10.00 -4.44
CA GLY A 18 29.20 -10.87 -4.36
C GLY A 18 30.56 -10.17 -4.51
N ALA A 19 30.60 -8.84 -4.44
CA ALA A 19 31.83 -8.09 -4.53
C ALA A 19 32.73 -8.32 -3.31
N VAL A 20 34.04 -8.44 -3.55
CA VAL A 20 35.07 -8.46 -2.50
C VAL A 20 35.61 -7.04 -2.34
N PHE A 21 35.57 -6.53 -1.11
CA PHE A 21 36.05 -5.17 -0.88
C PHE A 21 36.74 -4.97 0.47
N GLU A 22 37.68 -4.03 0.53
CA GLU A 22 38.32 -3.56 1.74
C GLU A 22 37.90 -2.13 2.04
N GLN A 23 37.57 -1.87 3.31
CA GLN A 23 37.14 -0.55 3.78
C GLN A 23 38.32 0.15 4.46
N SER A 24 38.58 1.41 4.08
CA SER A 24 39.42 2.33 4.81
C SER A 24 38.58 3.54 5.29
N GLU A 25 39.18 4.43 6.10
CA GLU A 25 38.46 5.61 6.61
C GLU A 25 37.95 6.54 5.49
N GLU A 26 38.63 6.57 4.34
CA GLU A 26 38.31 7.51 3.26
C GLU A 26 37.80 6.86 1.97
N ALA A 27 37.99 5.54 1.82
CA ALA A 27 37.66 4.85 0.57
C ALA A 27 37.28 3.37 0.78
N THR A 28 36.65 2.80 -0.22
CA THR A 28 36.36 1.37 -0.36
C THR A 28 36.98 0.87 -1.65
N GLU A 29 37.97 0.01 -1.55
CA GLU A 29 38.58 -0.66 -2.71
C GLU A 29 37.81 -1.94 -2.99
N ALA A 30 37.17 -2.03 -4.15
CA ALA A 30 36.27 -3.14 -4.49
C ALA A 30 36.75 -3.85 -5.76
N LEU A 31 36.70 -5.19 -5.72
CA LEU A 31 36.78 -6.06 -6.88
C LEU A 31 35.34 -6.51 -7.20
N LEU A 32 34.86 -6.10 -8.35
CA LEU A 32 33.47 -6.29 -8.81
C LEU A 32 33.42 -7.45 -9.79
N GLU A 33 32.33 -8.17 -9.78
CA GLU A 33 32.01 -9.08 -10.89
C GLU A 33 31.77 -8.31 -12.19
N PRO A 34 32.06 -8.89 -13.39
CA PRO A 34 31.90 -8.21 -14.68
C PRO A 34 30.48 -7.62 -14.89
N GLN A 35 29.42 -8.29 -14.41
CA GLN A 35 28.05 -7.79 -14.51
C GLN A 35 27.84 -6.54 -13.65
N THR A 36 28.34 -6.55 -12.43
CA THR A 36 28.25 -5.43 -11.48
C THR A 36 29.06 -4.23 -11.98
N ALA A 37 30.26 -4.45 -12.50
CA ALA A 37 31.05 -3.43 -13.14
C ALA A 37 30.37 -2.81 -14.35
N GLY A 38 29.68 -3.64 -15.15
CA GLY A 38 28.84 -3.17 -16.27
C GLY A 38 27.65 -2.30 -15.84
N ILE A 39 26.96 -2.66 -14.76
CA ILE A 39 25.86 -1.86 -14.19
C ILE A 39 26.36 -0.49 -13.72
N LEU A 40 27.53 -0.46 -13.08
CA LEU A 40 28.11 0.77 -12.54
C LEU A 40 28.90 1.59 -13.57
N HIS A 41 29.07 1.08 -14.78
CA HIS A 41 29.92 1.68 -15.84
C HIS A 41 31.33 2.02 -15.35
N CYS A 42 31.94 1.13 -14.52
CA CYS A 42 33.26 1.31 -13.95
C CYS A 42 34.12 0.06 -14.14
N PRO A 43 35.47 0.15 -13.97
CA PRO A 43 36.36 -1.00 -14.01
C PRO A 43 36.02 -2.03 -12.92
N GLU A 44 36.34 -3.32 -13.17
CA GLU A 44 36.17 -4.41 -12.19
C GLU A 44 36.94 -4.13 -10.87
N THR A 45 38.11 -3.48 -10.95
CA THR A 45 38.81 -2.99 -9.76
C THR A 45 38.58 -1.49 -9.64
N THR A 46 37.82 -1.07 -8.68
CA THR A 46 37.46 0.34 -8.52
C THR A 46 37.58 0.78 -7.06
N ARG A 47 38.16 1.98 -6.89
CA ARG A 47 38.21 2.67 -5.60
C ARG A 47 37.08 3.64 -5.48
N PHE A 48 36.08 3.32 -4.63
CA PHE A 48 34.94 4.18 -4.31
C PHE A 48 35.28 5.12 -3.16
N VAL A 49 34.85 6.37 -3.28
CA VAL A 49 35.02 7.40 -2.25
C VAL A 49 33.69 8.08 -1.98
N PHE A 50 33.48 8.46 -0.72
CA PHE A 50 32.23 9.11 -0.27
C PHE A 50 32.41 10.59 0.06
N SER A 51 33.60 11.12 -0.24
CA SER A 51 33.93 12.54 -0.16
C SER A 51 34.36 13.04 -1.55
N ALA A 52 33.75 14.15 -1.98
CA ALA A 52 34.03 14.72 -3.31
C ALA A 52 35.51 15.18 -3.52
N HIS A 53 36.30 15.28 -2.45
CA HIS A 53 37.70 15.72 -2.49
C HIS A 53 38.69 14.57 -2.43
N ALA A 54 38.26 13.34 -2.18
CA ALA A 54 39.11 12.18 -2.13
C ALA A 54 39.40 11.63 -3.55
N PRO A 55 40.63 11.12 -3.82
CA PRO A 55 40.96 10.53 -5.12
C PRO A 55 40.27 9.18 -5.29
N GLY A 56 39.44 9.04 -6.33
CA GLY A 56 38.69 7.84 -6.63
C GLY A 56 37.35 8.15 -7.30
N THR A 57 36.52 7.11 -7.44
CA THR A 57 35.20 7.22 -8.02
C THR A 57 34.21 7.66 -6.92
N TYR A 58 33.76 8.90 -7.00
CA TYR A 58 32.87 9.48 -5.98
C TYR A 58 31.44 8.91 -6.06
N ILE A 59 30.92 8.46 -4.92
CA ILE A 59 29.53 8.04 -4.75
C ILE A 59 28.85 9.00 -3.76
N GLY A 60 27.86 9.74 -4.25
CA GLY A 60 27.06 10.69 -3.46
C GLY A 60 25.72 10.98 -4.13
N LEU A 61 24.90 11.78 -3.49
CA LEU A 61 23.58 12.16 -4.03
C LEU A 61 23.74 12.81 -5.42
N GLY A 62 23.01 12.30 -6.40
CA GLY A 62 23.00 12.78 -7.78
C GLY A 62 24.16 12.29 -8.64
N THR A 63 24.98 11.32 -8.17
CA THR A 63 25.98 10.67 -9.02
C THR A 63 25.36 9.54 -9.84
N GLU A 64 25.83 9.37 -11.08
CA GLU A 64 25.35 8.30 -11.98
C GLU A 64 25.50 6.90 -11.37
N ILE A 65 26.56 6.66 -10.60
CA ILE A 65 26.78 5.39 -9.92
C ILE A 65 25.74 5.13 -8.84
N LEU A 66 25.44 6.12 -8.00
CA LEU A 66 24.40 5.94 -6.98
C LEU A 66 23.02 5.71 -7.63
N GLU A 67 22.71 6.44 -8.70
CA GLU A 67 21.49 6.24 -9.47
C GLU A 67 21.43 4.85 -10.12
N ALA A 68 22.57 4.34 -10.63
CA ALA A 68 22.65 2.98 -11.17
C ALA A 68 22.41 1.92 -10.08
N ILE A 69 23.01 2.09 -8.88
CA ILE A 69 22.76 1.22 -7.73
C ILE A 69 21.28 1.25 -7.34
N LEU A 70 20.70 2.44 -7.17
CA LEU A 70 19.29 2.60 -6.82
C LEU A 70 18.37 1.98 -7.87
N SER A 71 18.70 2.15 -9.16
CA SER A 71 17.95 1.55 -10.25
C SER A 71 18.01 0.03 -10.24
N SER A 72 19.20 -0.55 -9.97
CA SER A 72 19.36 -2.00 -9.88
C SER A 72 18.57 -2.61 -8.72
N VAL A 73 18.57 -1.96 -7.55
CA VAL A 73 17.79 -2.39 -6.37
C VAL A 73 16.29 -2.23 -6.60
N SER A 74 15.87 -1.19 -7.33
CA SER A 74 14.44 -0.92 -7.59
C SER A 74 13.87 -1.69 -8.78
N SER A 75 14.69 -2.40 -9.57
CA SER A 75 14.24 -3.21 -10.71
C SER A 75 13.48 -4.47 -10.27
N GLU A 76 13.79 -4.99 -9.10
CA GLU A 76 13.11 -6.15 -8.52
C GLU A 76 12.46 -5.78 -7.20
N ILE A 77 11.22 -6.23 -7.01
CA ILE A 77 10.51 -6.03 -5.76
C ILE A 77 11.02 -7.10 -4.78
N PRO A 78 11.72 -6.73 -3.69
CA PRO A 78 12.21 -7.70 -2.73
C PRO A 78 11.03 -8.40 -2.04
N VAL A 79 11.05 -9.72 -2.06
CA VAL A 79 10.12 -10.57 -1.33
C VAL A 79 10.89 -11.30 -0.24
N VAL A 80 10.56 -11.01 1.01
CA VAL A 80 11.22 -11.59 2.17
C VAL A 80 10.24 -12.50 2.90
N HIS A 81 10.70 -13.68 3.30
CA HIS A 81 9.91 -14.62 4.09
C HIS A 81 10.49 -14.72 5.51
N ALA A 82 9.61 -14.69 6.50
CA ALA A 82 10.01 -14.80 7.90
C ALA A 82 8.96 -15.53 8.74
N ARG A 83 9.36 -15.96 9.93
CA ARG A 83 8.46 -16.42 10.99
C ARG A 83 8.51 -15.41 12.12
N LEU A 84 7.33 -15.08 12.64
CA LEU A 84 7.20 -14.20 13.80
C LEU A 84 7.29 -15.04 15.08
N GLU A 85 8.19 -14.68 15.98
CA GLU A 85 8.36 -15.33 17.27
C GLU A 85 8.16 -14.34 18.41
N GLY A 86 7.93 -14.83 19.64
CA GLY A 86 7.75 -13.98 20.82
C GLY A 86 6.30 -13.67 21.17
N PHE A 87 5.32 -14.02 20.33
CA PHE A 87 3.92 -13.86 20.69
C PHE A 87 3.46 -14.79 21.81
N SER A 88 2.71 -14.26 22.77
CA SER A 88 2.06 -15.06 23.79
C SER A 88 0.68 -15.55 23.31
N LEU A 89 0.55 -16.84 23.03
CA LEU A 89 -0.72 -17.48 22.63
C LEU A 89 -1.55 -17.91 23.88
N ARG A 90 -1.76 -16.99 24.82
CA ARG A 90 -2.51 -17.28 26.04
C ARG A 90 -3.95 -16.76 25.95
N GLY A 91 -4.84 -17.56 25.39
CA GLY A 91 -6.29 -17.40 25.58
C GLY A 91 -6.72 -18.02 26.91
N LYS A 92 -7.18 -17.24 27.88
CA LYS A 92 -7.60 -17.77 29.21
C LYS A 92 -8.93 -18.50 29.15
N ASN A 93 -9.84 -18.08 28.28
CA ASN A 93 -11.16 -18.71 28.07
C ASN A 93 -11.66 -18.42 26.66
N LEU A 94 -11.19 -19.21 25.71
CA LEU A 94 -11.47 -19.00 24.29
C LEU A 94 -12.97 -19.14 23.93
N ASP A 95 -13.72 -19.98 24.65
CA ASP A 95 -15.19 -20.07 24.44
C ASP A 95 -15.89 -18.76 24.79
N GLN A 96 -15.45 -18.08 25.86
CA GLN A 96 -16.00 -16.75 26.23
C GLN A 96 -15.56 -15.66 25.25
N ASP A 97 -14.31 -15.72 24.80
CA ASP A 97 -13.82 -14.78 23.80
C ASP A 97 -14.58 -14.96 22.47
N LEU A 98 -14.85 -16.20 22.05
CA LEU A 98 -15.65 -16.50 20.87
C LEU A 98 -17.08 -15.95 21.01
N ALA A 99 -17.73 -16.15 22.17
CA ALA A 99 -19.06 -15.66 22.45
C ALA A 99 -19.13 -14.12 22.57
N ARG A 100 -18.03 -13.45 22.94
CA ARG A 100 -17.92 -12.00 22.97
C ARG A 100 -17.72 -11.43 21.55
N ASP A 101 -16.89 -12.06 20.74
CA ASP A 101 -16.46 -11.54 19.45
C ASP A 101 -17.49 -11.84 18.34
N PHE A 102 -18.33 -12.87 18.52
CA PHE A 102 -19.34 -13.28 17.55
C PHE A 102 -20.76 -13.28 18.07
N THR A 103 -21.70 -12.96 17.18
CA THR A 103 -23.14 -13.18 17.38
C THR A 103 -23.60 -14.33 16.48
N PHE A 104 -24.13 -15.38 17.10
CA PHE A 104 -24.61 -16.56 16.41
C PHE A 104 -26.13 -16.50 16.27
N LEU A 105 -26.64 -16.56 15.03
CA LEU A 105 -28.05 -16.52 14.69
C LEU A 105 -28.48 -17.87 14.10
N HIS A 106 -29.52 -18.48 14.64
CA HIS A 106 -30.04 -19.79 14.19
C HIS A 106 -28.96 -20.89 14.11
N CYS A 107 -27.85 -20.74 14.83
CA CYS A 107 -26.85 -21.76 15.03
C CYS A 107 -26.29 -21.68 16.47
N ILE A 108 -25.81 -22.78 16.98
CA ILE A 108 -25.28 -22.88 18.35
C ILE A 108 -23.85 -23.40 18.25
N PRO A 109 -22.85 -22.65 18.74
CA PRO A 109 -21.48 -23.14 18.81
C PRO A 109 -21.34 -24.23 19.87
N GLY A 110 -20.61 -25.27 19.56
CA GLY A 110 -20.13 -26.26 20.51
C GLY A 110 -18.90 -25.77 21.26
N HIS A 111 -18.24 -26.67 21.97
CA HIS A 111 -16.98 -26.37 22.62
C HIS A 111 -15.88 -26.13 21.59
N LEU A 112 -15.01 -25.15 21.86
CA LEU A 112 -13.91 -24.78 21.00
C LEU A 112 -12.64 -25.57 21.39
N GLU A 113 -12.15 -26.36 20.46
CA GLU A 113 -10.86 -27.04 20.60
C GLU A 113 -9.80 -26.20 19.90
N ALA A 114 -8.84 -25.67 20.67
CA ALA A 114 -7.82 -24.78 20.15
C ALA A 114 -6.46 -25.47 20.04
N VAL A 115 -5.79 -25.27 18.91
CA VAL A 115 -4.43 -25.73 18.65
C VAL A 115 -3.58 -24.54 18.18
N ALA A 116 -2.36 -24.46 18.70
CA ALA A 116 -1.39 -23.50 18.22
C ALA A 116 -0.94 -23.87 16.79
N THR A 117 -0.99 -22.94 15.88
CA THR A 117 -0.56 -23.09 14.49
C THR A 117 0.02 -21.77 13.95
N HIS A 118 0.45 -21.78 12.71
CA HIS A 118 0.88 -20.59 12.01
C HIS A 118 -0.05 -20.30 10.85
N VAL A 119 -0.28 -19.02 10.57
CA VAL A 119 -1.01 -18.59 9.38
C VAL A 119 -0.17 -17.60 8.59
N PRO A 120 -0.23 -17.67 7.24
CA PRO A 120 0.48 -16.71 6.39
C PRO A 120 -0.12 -15.33 6.56
N LEU A 121 0.74 -14.36 6.85
CA LEU A 121 0.46 -12.93 6.91
C LEU A 121 1.39 -12.21 5.93
N THR A 122 0.84 -11.54 4.95
CA THR A 122 1.63 -10.78 3.98
C THR A 122 1.43 -9.28 4.15
N ARG A 123 2.54 -8.58 4.28
CA ARG A 123 2.62 -7.11 4.20
C ARG A 123 3.14 -6.71 2.85
N VAL A 124 2.38 -5.89 2.14
CA VAL A 124 2.84 -5.26 0.90
C VAL A 124 3.02 -3.77 1.15
N MET A 125 4.20 -3.28 0.84
CA MET A 125 4.53 -1.86 0.93
C MET A 125 4.51 -1.23 -0.46
N TYR A 126 3.86 -0.08 -0.56
CA TYR A 126 3.73 0.68 -1.79
C TYR A 126 4.25 2.10 -1.61
N ARG A 127 4.89 2.61 -2.64
CA ARG A 127 5.15 4.03 -2.82
C ARG A 127 3.98 4.62 -3.61
N LEU A 128 3.22 5.51 -2.97
CA LEU A 128 2.15 6.28 -3.58
C LEU A 128 2.71 7.65 -3.96
N ALA A 129 2.91 7.86 -5.25
CA ALA A 129 3.35 9.13 -5.81
C ALA A 129 2.15 9.89 -6.38
N MET A 130 1.93 11.09 -5.89
CA MET A 130 0.88 12.03 -6.29
C MET A 130 1.55 13.24 -6.92
N GLN A 131 1.23 13.52 -8.17
CA GLN A 131 1.82 14.61 -8.94
C GLN A 131 0.74 15.51 -9.53
N SER A 132 0.86 16.81 -9.28
CA SER A 132 0.06 17.86 -9.86
C SER A 132 0.95 19.10 -10.03
N ASP A 133 0.50 20.30 -9.60
CA ASP A 133 1.33 21.51 -9.40
C ASP A 133 2.41 21.26 -8.34
N GLU A 134 2.12 20.38 -7.40
CA GLU A 134 3.03 19.88 -6.38
C GLU A 134 3.21 18.38 -6.52
N ALA A 135 4.36 17.86 -6.09
CA ALA A 135 4.63 16.44 -5.97
C ALA A 135 4.62 16.02 -4.50
N ARG A 136 3.97 14.92 -4.20
CA ARG A 136 3.98 14.29 -2.87
C ARG A 136 4.15 12.80 -3.00
N GLU A 137 5.06 12.24 -2.24
CA GLU A 137 5.25 10.80 -2.14
C GLU A 137 5.07 10.35 -0.70
N ILE A 138 4.37 9.23 -0.52
CA ILE A 138 4.18 8.59 0.77
C ILE A 138 4.36 7.08 0.62
N LEU A 139 4.81 6.43 1.70
CA LEU A 139 4.78 4.98 1.81
C LEU A 139 3.45 4.58 2.46
N ILE A 140 2.76 3.66 1.84
CA ILE A 140 1.56 3.03 2.38
C ILE A 140 1.79 1.54 2.49
N GLN A 141 1.17 0.92 3.47
CA GLN A 141 1.28 -0.51 3.71
C GLN A 141 -0.09 -1.14 3.89
N ILE A 142 -0.21 -2.38 3.47
CA ILE A 142 -1.40 -3.20 3.62
C ILE A 142 -0.99 -4.56 4.16
N ASP A 143 -1.65 -4.99 5.21
CA ASP A 143 -1.44 -6.29 5.84
C ASP A 143 -2.62 -7.19 5.48
N CYS A 144 -2.35 -8.43 5.09
CA CYS A 144 -3.36 -9.42 4.78
C CYS A 144 -3.05 -10.75 5.45
N GLN A 145 -3.97 -11.24 6.26
CA GLN A 145 -3.96 -12.63 6.70
C GLN A 145 -4.53 -13.49 5.57
N GLU A 146 -3.70 -14.35 4.96
CA GLU A 146 -4.03 -14.99 3.68
C GLU A 146 -5.14 -16.05 3.78
N LYS A 147 -5.27 -16.74 4.92
CA LYS A 147 -6.30 -17.79 5.10
C LYS A 147 -7.71 -17.19 5.20
N THR A 148 -7.85 -16.10 5.94
CA THR A 148 -9.14 -15.42 6.12
C THR A 148 -9.35 -14.29 5.12
N GLN A 149 -8.32 -13.93 4.34
CA GLN A 149 -8.30 -12.77 3.44
C GLN A 149 -8.62 -11.44 4.16
N GLN A 150 -8.42 -11.42 5.47
CA GLN A 150 -8.62 -10.22 6.26
C GLN A 150 -7.52 -9.21 5.97
N VAL A 151 -7.94 -8.02 5.55
CA VAL A 151 -7.06 -6.89 5.30
C VAL A 151 -7.13 -5.91 6.46
N PHE A 152 -5.97 -5.50 6.95
CA PHE A 152 -5.85 -4.55 8.05
C PHE A 152 -4.56 -3.73 7.93
N SER A 153 -4.36 -2.78 8.82
CA SER A 153 -3.11 -2.05 8.94
C SER A 153 -2.66 -2.12 10.40
N ALA A 154 -1.75 -3.03 10.68
CA ALA A 154 -1.18 -3.18 12.02
C ALA A 154 -0.12 -2.10 12.33
N GLY A 155 0.40 -1.45 11.31
CA GLY A 155 1.51 -0.50 11.46
C GLY A 155 2.74 -1.16 12.07
N ASP A 156 3.52 -0.40 12.82
CA ASP A 156 4.73 -0.90 13.49
C ASP A 156 4.42 -1.77 14.71
N LYS A 157 3.19 -1.75 15.20
CA LYS A 157 2.72 -2.58 16.34
C LYS A 157 2.87 -4.07 16.07
N LEU A 158 2.90 -4.48 14.80
CA LEU A 158 3.13 -5.87 14.42
C LEU A 158 4.47 -6.40 14.91
N PHE A 159 5.47 -5.54 15.05
CA PHE A 159 6.84 -5.90 15.40
C PHE A 159 7.21 -5.54 16.85
N GLU A 160 6.30 -4.99 17.63
CA GLU A 160 6.58 -4.66 19.03
C GLU A 160 6.79 -5.93 19.87
N GLY A 161 8.02 -6.11 20.35
CA GLY A 161 8.39 -7.26 21.19
C GLY A 161 8.35 -8.62 20.48
N VAL A 162 8.53 -8.61 19.17
CA VAL A 162 8.49 -9.78 18.29
C VAL A 162 9.80 -9.93 17.54
N ASP A 163 10.31 -11.13 17.45
CA ASP A 163 11.50 -11.45 16.67
C ASP A 163 11.12 -11.96 15.28
N LEU A 164 11.86 -11.52 14.27
CA LEU A 164 11.76 -11.98 12.89
C LEU A 164 12.84 -13.03 12.64
N VAL A 165 12.42 -14.27 12.43
CA VAL A 165 13.31 -15.36 11.99
C VAL A 165 13.13 -15.56 10.50
N PHE A 166 14.12 -15.15 9.72
CA PHE A 166 14.07 -15.27 8.26
C PHE A 166 14.07 -16.73 7.81
N LEU A 167 13.28 -17.05 6.80
CA LEU A 167 13.21 -18.35 6.16
C LEU A 167 14.16 -18.38 4.97
N ASN A 168 14.86 -19.50 4.82
CA ASN A 168 15.76 -19.75 3.69
C ASN A 168 15.02 -20.44 2.53
N GLU A 169 15.62 -20.39 1.34
CA GLU A 169 15.14 -21.17 0.19
C GLU A 169 15.09 -22.66 0.54
N GLY A 170 13.97 -23.32 0.22
CA GLY A 170 13.72 -24.74 0.52
C GLY A 170 13.11 -25.00 1.89
N ASP A 171 12.83 -23.96 2.69
CA ASP A 171 12.09 -24.15 3.95
C ASP A 171 10.66 -24.64 3.63
N PRO A 172 10.18 -25.74 4.25
CA PRO A 172 8.84 -26.28 4.01
C PRO A 172 7.71 -25.29 4.26
N TRP A 173 7.92 -24.31 5.13
CA TRP A 173 6.94 -23.27 5.43
C TRP A 173 6.63 -22.35 4.25
N LEU A 174 7.49 -22.32 3.23
CA LEU A 174 7.25 -21.49 2.03
C LEU A 174 6.02 -21.96 1.23
N GLU A 175 5.65 -23.24 1.34
CA GLU A 175 4.47 -23.80 0.67
C GLU A 175 3.14 -23.34 1.29
N GLU A 176 3.17 -22.80 2.51
CA GLU A 176 1.98 -22.29 3.19
C GLU A 176 1.45 -20.98 2.58
N PHE A 177 2.31 -20.28 1.85
CA PHE A 177 1.95 -18.97 1.28
C PHE A 177 1.19 -19.09 -0.05
N THR A 178 0.15 -18.31 -0.19
CA THR A 178 -0.59 -18.16 -1.47
C THR A 178 0.33 -17.57 -2.55
N PRO A 179 0.27 -18.01 -3.81
CA PRO A 179 1.02 -17.36 -4.89
C PRO A 179 0.76 -15.86 -4.91
N LEU A 180 1.85 -15.07 -4.98
CA LEU A 180 1.77 -13.61 -4.85
C LEU A 180 0.82 -12.94 -5.88
N PRO A 181 0.78 -13.33 -7.17
CA PRO A 181 -0.18 -12.76 -8.11
C PRO A 181 -1.64 -12.92 -7.67
N THR A 182 -2.01 -14.12 -7.21
CA THR A 182 -3.37 -14.44 -6.73
C THR A 182 -3.72 -13.60 -5.49
N LEU A 183 -2.77 -13.43 -4.58
CA LEU A 183 -2.96 -12.59 -3.39
C LEU A 183 -3.18 -11.12 -3.77
N LEU A 184 -2.38 -10.58 -4.69
CA LEU A 184 -2.50 -9.20 -5.15
C LEU A 184 -3.83 -8.92 -5.86
N GLU A 185 -4.35 -9.87 -6.62
CA GLU A 185 -5.70 -9.77 -7.21
C GLU A 185 -6.77 -9.66 -6.11
N THR A 186 -6.69 -10.50 -5.10
CA THR A 186 -7.60 -10.46 -3.94
C THR A 186 -7.54 -9.11 -3.22
N LEU A 187 -6.35 -8.54 -3.07
CA LEU A 187 -6.13 -7.25 -2.40
C LEU A 187 -6.52 -6.02 -3.23
N SER A 188 -6.78 -6.18 -4.52
CA SER A 188 -6.94 -5.06 -5.46
C SER A 188 -8.00 -4.03 -5.03
N THR A 189 -9.13 -4.49 -4.49
CA THR A 189 -10.21 -3.61 -3.99
C THR A 189 -9.78 -2.83 -2.74
N SER A 190 -9.15 -3.50 -1.79
CA SER A 190 -8.66 -2.86 -0.56
C SER A 190 -7.53 -1.86 -0.83
N ILE A 191 -6.65 -2.18 -1.78
CA ILE A 191 -5.61 -1.26 -2.25
C ILE A 191 -6.23 0.01 -2.85
N LYS A 192 -7.25 -0.12 -3.71
CA LYS A 192 -7.96 1.02 -4.29
C LYS A 192 -8.56 1.91 -3.21
N GLN A 193 -9.27 1.33 -2.25
CA GLN A 193 -9.87 2.08 -1.13
C GLN A 193 -8.81 2.81 -0.30
N LEU A 194 -7.66 2.18 -0.04
CA LEU A 194 -6.56 2.80 0.68
C LEU A 194 -5.97 3.98 -0.11
N VAL A 195 -5.73 3.81 -1.42
CA VAL A 195 -5.25 4.88 -2.30
C VAL A 195 -6.25 6.04 -2.35
N GLU A 196 -7.54 5.77 -2.50
CA GLU A 196 -8.59 6.79 -2.50
C GLU A 196 -8.62 7.59 -1.18
N LYS A 197 -8.50 6.91 -0.06
CA LYS A 197 -8.43 7.55 1.27
C LYS A 197 -7.23 8.49 1.37
N GLU A 198 -6.04 8.02 0.99
CA GLU A 198 -4.80 8.79 1.10
C GLU A 198 -4.77 9.98 0.11
N THR A 199 -5.35 9.81 -1.08
CA THR A 199 -5.40 10.86 -2.10
C THR A 199 -6.47 11.92 -1.83
N THR A 200 -7.55 11.58 -1.10
CA THR A 200 -8.69 12.49 -0.87
C THR A 200 -8.30 13.82 -0.23
N THR A 201 -7.41 13.81 0.75
CA THR A 201 -6.95 15.03 1.42
C THR A 201 -6.17 15.93 0.46
N PHE A 202 -5.31 15.34 -0.34
CA PHE A 202 -4.52 16.07 -1.35
C PHE A 202 -5.41 16.64 -2.44
N GLN A 203 -6.38 15.88 -2.93
CA GLN A 203 -7.39 16.34 -3.91
C GLN A 203 -8.20 17.53 -3.40
N LYS A 204 -8.64 17.50 -2.14
CA LYS A 204 -9.36 18.65 -1.53
C LYS A 204 -8.50 19.92 -1.50
N THR A 205 -7.22 19.79 -1.18
CA THR A 205 -6.29 20.93 -1.17
C THR A 205 -6.10 21.50 -2.58
N LEU A 206 -5.91 20.63 -3.59
CA LEU A 206 -5.78 21.04 -4.98
C LEU A 206 -7.06 21.72 -5.50
N ALA A 207 -8.23 21.15 -5.20
CA ALA A 207 -9.52 21.71 -5.58
C ALA A 207 -9.75 23.12 -4.97
N HIS A 208 -9.37 23.30 -3.71
CA HIS A 208 -9.45 24.61 -3.07
C HIS A 208 -8.56 25.65 -3.77
N ARG A 209 -7.29 25.31 -4.05
CA ARG A 209 -6.37 26.20 -4.76
C ARG A 209 -6.83 26.51 -6.18
N MET A 210 -7.30 25.48 -6.90
CA MET A 210 -7.87 25.65 -8.23
C MET A 210 -9.04 26.64 -8.22
N ASN A 211 -9.95 26.55 -7.25
CA ASN A 211 -11.09 27.46 -7.13
C ASN A 211 -10.64 28.91 -6.85
N LEU A 212 -9.61 29.10 -6.02
CA LEU A 212 -9.05 30.44 -5.79
C LEU A 212 -8.48 31.06 -7.08
N ASP A 213 -7.72 30.28 -7.84
CA ASP A 213 -7.15 30.77 -9.11
C ASP A 213 -8.22 30.96 -10.18
N LEU A 214 -9.24 30.07 -10.22
CA LEU A 214 -10.42 30.27 -11.10
C LEU A 214 -11.13 31.57 -10.83
N ASN A 215 -11.39 31.90 -9.55
CA ASN A 215 -12.05 33.15 -9.18
C ASN A 215 -11.22 34.36 -9.62
N ARG A 216 -9.91 34.36 -9.37
CA ARG A 216 -9.01 35.47 -9.80
C ARG A 216 -9.02 35.67 -11.32
N ILE A 217 -8.95 34.54 -12.07
CA ILE A 217 -9.00 34.62 -13.55
C ILE A 217 -10.38 35.14 -14.01
N SER A 218 -11.47 34.65 -13.43
CA SER A 218 -12.82 35.08 -13.77
C SER A 218 -13.03 36.57 -13.49
N GLU A 219 -12.60 37.07 -12.34
CA GLU A 219 -12.66 38.48 -11.99
C GLU A 219 -11.86 39.34 -12.97
N TYR A 220 -10.64 38.90 -13.33
CA TYR A 220 -9.79 39.61 -14.28
C TYR A 220 -10.45 39.73 -15.66
N PHE A 221 -10.95 38.63 -16.22
CA PHE A 221 -11.57 38.60 -17.54
C PHE A 221 -12.93 39.31 -17.56
N SER A 222 -13.71 39.25 -16.47
CA SER A 222 -14.93 40.04 -16.31
C SER A 222 -14.63 41.53 -16.36
N GLY A 223 -13.62 42.00 -15.62
CA GLY A 223 -13.19 43.39 -15.65
C GLY A 223 -12.72 43.85 -17.03
N LEU A 224 -12.08 42.99 -17.83
CA LEU A 224 -11.71 43.30 -19.23
C LEU A 224 -12.95 43.47 -20.11
N LEU A 225 -13.94 42.59 -19.99
CA LEU A 225 -15.20 42.67 -20.75
C LEU A 225 -16.00 43.89 -20.36
N ASP A 226 -16.15 44.21 -19.08
CA ASP A 226 -16.83 45.40 -18.58
C ASP A 226 -16.18 46.71 -19.12
N GLY A 227 -14.83 46.73 -19.13
CA GLY A 227 -14.06 47.83 -19.70
C GLY A 227 -14.25 47.96 -21.21
N LEU A 228 -14.34 46.83 -21.94
CA LEU A 228 -14.60 46.81 -23.38
C LEU A 228 -16.03 47.30 -23.68
N GLU A 229 -17.03 46.86 -22.94
CA GLU A 229 -18.44 47.31 -23.08
C GLU A 229 -18.59 48.78 -22.78
N SER A 230 -17.93 49.29 -21.75
CA SER A 230 -17.92 50.71 -21.41
C SER A 230 -17.38 51.60 -22.55
N ARG A 231 -16.31 51.14 -23.25
CA ARG A 231 -15.74 51.83 -24.42
C ARG A 231 -16.68 51.81 -25.62
N TYR A 232 -17.36 50.68 -25.85
CA TYR A 232 -18.34 50.55 -26.91
C TYR A 232 -19.55 51.43 -26.66
N CYS A 233 -20.10 51.51 -25.46
CA CYS A 233 -21.19 52.43 -25.09
C CYS A 233 -20.82 53.89 -25.26
N LYS A 234 -19.55 54.25 -25.02
CA LYS A 234 -19.04 55.63 -25.26
C LYS A 234 -18.75 55.92 -26.73
N LYS A 235 -19.12 55.03 -27.68
CA LYS A 235 -18.90 55.11 -29.13
C LYS A 235 -17.41 55.31 -29.53
N SER A 236 -16.49 54.82 -28.69
CA SER A 236 -15.05 54.88 -28.96
C SER A 236 -14.52 53.62 -29.70
N LEU A 237 -15.41 52.70 -30.05
CA LEU A 237 -15.11 51.45 -30.79
C LEU A 237 -16.17 51.21 -31.86
N THR A 238 -15.76 50.69 -33.02
CA THR A 238 -16.70 50.15 -34.02
C THR A 238 -17.31 48.83 -33.53
N ARG A 239 -18.42 48.40 -34.11
CA ARG A 239 -19.06 47.12 -33.77
C ARG A 239 -18.15 45.95 -34.12
N GLU A 240 -17.47 46.00 -35.24
CA GLU A 240 -16.54 44.95 -35.70
C GLU A 240 -15.34 44.82 -34.74
N ASP A 241 -14.75 45.95 -34.33
CA ASP A 241 -13.67 45.97 -33.36
C ASP A 241 -14.11 45.45 -31.98
N PHE A 242 -15.35 45.78 -31.58
CA PHE A 242 -15.91 45.29 -30.31
C PHE A 242 -16.06 43.77 -30.32
N GLU A 243 -16.71 43.20 -31.35
CA GLU A 243 -16.91 41.74 -31.46
C GLU A 243 -15.58 40.98 -31.60
N SER A 244 -14.64 41.47 -32.38
CA SER A 244 -13.30 40.91 -32.54
C SER A 244 -12.55 40.85 -31.20
N LYS A 245 -12.54 41.96 -30.44
CA LYS A 245 -11.87 42.03 -29.14
C LYS A 245 -12.57 41.18 -28.08
N LYS A 246 -13.90 41.11 -28.10
CA LYS A 246 -14.69 40.25 -27.20
C LYS A 246 -14.37 38.77 -27.44
N SER A 247 -14.33 38.37 -28.72
CA SER A 247 -13.93 36.96 -29.08
C SER A 247 -12.52 36.64 -28.56
N ALA A 248 -11.55 37.54 -28.84
CA ALA A 248 -10.18 37.34 -28.40
C ALA A 248 -10.04 37.20 -26.87
N ILE A 249 -10.76 38.02 -26.09
CA ILE A 249 -10.80 37.95 -24.63
C ILE A 249 -11.42 36.63 -24.17
N THR A 250 -12.51 36.21 -24.82
CA THR A 250 -13.18 34.95 -24.48
C THR A 250 -12.31 33.71 -24.78
N ASP A 251 -11.64 33.72 -25.94
CA ASP A 251 -10.73 32.65 -26.34
C ASP A 251 -9.53 32.55 -25.39
N ASP A 252 -9.00 33.69 -24.95
CA ASP A 252 -7.90 33.74 -23.99
C ASP A 252 -8.35 33.21 -22.59
N PHE A 253 -9.55 33.59 -22.17
CA PHE A 253 -10.17 33.07 -20.96
C PHE A 253 -10.27 31.53 -21.00
N HIS A 254 -10.80 30.95 -22.08
CA HIS A 254 -10.91 29.53 -22.24
C HIS A 254 -9.55 28.81 -22.19
N ARG A 255 -8.54 29.39 -22.88
CA ARG A 255 -7.16 28.84 -22.81
C ARG A 255 -6.62 28.85 -21.38
N LYS A 256 -6.81 29.92 -20.63
CA LYS A 256 -6.38 30.04 -19.24
C LYS A 256 -7.06 29.00 -18.33
N ILE A 257 -8.36 28.75 -18.55
CA ILE A 257 -9.09 27.72 -17.82
C ILE A 257 -8.55 26.31 -18.12
N GLU A 258 -8.23 26.01 -19.38
CA GLU A 258 -7.63 24.73 -19.76
C GLU A 258 -6.23 24.54 -19.18
N ASP A 259 -5.41 25.59 -19.19
CA ASP A 259 -4.08 25.57 -18.57
C ASP A 259 -4.19 25.30 -17.06
N LEU A 260 -5.17 25.95 -16.41
CA LEU A 260 -5.43 25.73 -14.99
C LEU A 260 -5.85 24.29 -14.69
N ARG A 261 -6.74 23.71 -15.51
CA ARG A 261 -7.15 22.31 -15.38
C ARG A 261 -5.96 21.36 -15.56
N ARG A 262 -5.06 21.62 -16.49
CA ARG A 262 -3.83 20.83 -16.66
C ARG A 262 -2.89 20.99 -15.47
N LYS A 263 -2.73 22.20 -14.96
CA LYS A 263 -1.89 22.51 -13.80
C LYS A 263 -2.35 21.73 -12.56
N TYR A 264 -3.65 21.72 -12.27
CA TYR A 264 -4.22 21.07 -11.09
C TYR A 264 -4.67 19.62 -11.33
N GLY A 265 -4.42 19.07 -12.52
CA GLY A 265 -4.69 17.67 -12.83
C GLY A 265 -3.84 16.74 -11.96
N LEU A 266 -4.48 15.89 -11.15
CA LEU A 266 -3.79 14.95 -10.30
C LEU A 266 -3.45 13.67 -11.07
N ARG A 267 -2.17 13.30 -11.05
CA ARG A 267 -1.67 12.00 -11.49
C ARG A 267 -1.26 11.20 -10.27
N VAL A 268 -1.74 9.97 -10.20
CA VAL A 268 -1.42 9.06 -9.11
C VAL A 268 -0.72 7.84 -9.67
N ARG A 269 0.41 7.47 -9.08
CA ARG A 269 1.15 6.25 -9.38
C ARG A 269 1.32 5.45 -8.11
N LEU A 270 1.01 4.19 -8.17
CA LEU A 270 1.22 3.24 -7.08
C LEU A 270 2.27 2.22 -7.53
N LEU A 271 3.36 2.15 -6.81
CA LEU A 271 4.49 1.27 -7.12
C LEU A 271 4.73 0.37 -5.90
N PRO A 272 4.68 -0.96 -6.04
CA PRO A 272 5.11 -1.85 -4.97
C PRO A 272 6.61 -1.69 -4.76
N VAL A 273 7.04 -1.62 -3.50
CA VAL A 273 8.46 -1.41 -3.15
C VAL A 273 9.05 -2.56 -2.36
N ALA A 274 8.22 -3.30 -1.61
CA ALA A 274 8.67 -4.50 -0.91
C ALA A 274 7.47 -5.36 -0.49
N VAL A 275 7.72 -6.66 -0.34
CA VAL A 275 6.76 -7.63 0.19
C VAL A 275 7.42 -8.38 1.34
N LEU A 276 6.79 -8.36 2.50
CA LEU A 276 7.21 -9.17 3.65
C LEU A 276 6.13 -10.22 3.93
N ARG A 277 6.49 -11.47 3.78
CA ARG A 277 5.63 -12.62 4.00
C ARG A 277 6.00 -13.30 5.32
N MET A 278 5.07 -13.35 6.25
CA MET A 278 5.34 -13.78 7.61
C MET A 278 4.43 -14.93 8.01
N LEU A 279 4.93 -15.85 8.79
CA LEU A 279 4.14 -16.83 9.50
C LEU A 279 3.79 -16.26 10.87
N LEU A 280 2.52 -15.93 11.07
CA LEU A 280 1.99 -15.44 12.33
C LEU A 280 1.53 -16.62 13.19
N PRO A 281 2.04 -16.82 14.41
CA PRO A 281 1.50 -17.80 15.32
C PRO A 281 0.11 -17.39 15.81
N VAL A 282 -0.86 -18.31 15.73
CA VAL A 282 -2.26 -18.08 16.11
C VAL A 282 -2.80 -19.30 16.86
N LEU A 283 -3.92 -19.13 17.57
CA LEU A 283 -4.72 -20.25 18.01
C LEU A 283 -5.82 -20.53 16.99
N LYS A 284 -5.75 -21.67 16.35
CA LYS A 284 -6.82 -22.19 15.49
C LYS A 284 -7.82 -22.92 16.37
N GLY A 285 -9.05 -22.45 16.40
CA GLY A 285 -10.16 -23.06 17.10
C GLY A 285 -11.08 -23.79 16.14
N ASP A 286 -11.29 -25.08 16.38
CA ASP A 286 -12.28 -25.88 15.67
C ASP A 286 -13.56 -25.98 16.51
N VAL A 287 -14.69 -25.57 15.93
CA VAL A 287 -16.00 -25.56 16.61
C VAL A 287 -17.02 -26.32 15.79
N LEU A 288 -17.70 -27.27 16.44
CA LEU A 288 -18.86 -27.93 15.84
C LEU A 288 -20.11 -27.05 16.01
N MET A 289 -20.50 -26.38 14.96
CA MET A 289 -21.68 -25.52 14.90
C MET A 289 -22.94 -26.38 14.67
N LYS A 290 -23.91 -26.35 15.59
CA LYS A 290 -25.19 -26.98 15.39
C LYS A 290 -26.14 -26.04 14.64
N VAL A 291 -26.57 -26.46 13.44
CA VAL A 291 -27.50 -25.71 12.58
C VAL A 291 -28.73 -26.59 12.34
N GLY A 292 -29.80 -26.33 13.06
CA GLY A 292 -31.01 -27.19 13.03
C GLY A 292 -30.71 -28.63 13.44
N LYS A 293 -30.82 -29.57 12.52
CA LYS A 293 -30.54 -31.02 12.72
C LYS A 293 -29.11 -31.41 12.28
N THR A 294 -28.38 -30.52 11.68
CA THR A 294 -27.02 -30.79 11.13
C THR A 294 -25.95 -30.22 12.04
N GLN A 295 -24.75 -30.77 11.94
CA GLN A 295 -23.56 -30.22 12.56
C GLN A 295 -22.54 -29.90 11.48
N LYS A 296 -21.88 -28.76 11.58
CA LYS A 296 -20.89 -28.29 10.65
C LYS A 296 -19.65 -27.80 11.40
N ARG A 297 -18.47 -28.25 10.98
CA ARG A 297 -17.22 -27.77 11.53
C ARG A 297 -16.93 -26.38 10.97
N CYS A 298 -16.58 -25.46 11.86
CA CYS A 298 -16.16 -24.10 11.53
C CYS A 298 -14.84 -23.81 12.20
N GLU A 299 -13.93 -23.21 11.46
CA GLU A 299 -12.60 -22.81 11.93
C GLU A 299 -12.60 -21.34 12.29
N PHE A 300 -12.02 -21.02 13.44
CA PHE A 300 -11.83 -19.66 13.92
C PHE A 300 -10.34 -19.44 14.25
N PHE A 301 -9.82 -18.27 13.96
CA PHE A 301 -8.44 -17.92 14.24
C PHE A 301 -8.38 -16.82 15.27
N TRP A 302 -7.78 -17.12 16.43
CA TRP A 302 -7.53 -16.11 17.44
C TRP A 302 -6.16 -15.49 17.22
N SER A 303 -6.13 -14.18 16.97
CA SER A 303 -4.92 -13.42 16.66
C SER A 303 -4.29 -12.84 17.92
N PRO A 304 -2.99 -13.04 18.17
CA PRO A 304 -2.29 -12.40 19.29
C PRO A 304 -2.10 -10.91 19.10
N ILE A 305 -2.21 -10.40 17.86
CA ILE A 305 -2.08 -8.98 17.52
C ILE A 305 -3.30 -8.20 18.06
N SER A 306 -4.50 -8.64 17.68
CA SER A 306 -5.77 -8.03 18.11
C SER A 306 -6.24 -8.52 19.48
N ARG A 307 -5.72 -9.66 19.96
CA ARG A 307 -6.19 -10.40 21.14
C ARG A 307 -7.69 -10.74 21.06
N ALA A 308 -8.14 -11.05 19.86
CA ALA A 308 -9.51 -11.38 19.52
C ALA A 308 -9.55 -12.42 18.41
N PHE A 309 -10.69 -13.04 18.20
CA PHE A 309 -10.92 -13.85 17.03
C PHE A 309 -11.03 -12.97 15.79
N GLU A 310 -10.44 -13.44 14.69
CA GLU A 310 -10.60 -12.80 13.39
C GLU A 310 -12.05 -12.93 12.91
N PRO A 311 -12.57 -11.94 12.18
CA PRO A 311 -13.93 -11.99 11.66
C PRO A 311 -14.18 -13.23 10.81
N PHE A 312 -15.41 -13.74 10.85
CA PHE A 312 -15.84 -14.86 10.02
C PHE A 312 -15.81 -14.45 8.53
N PHE A 313 -15.20 -15.29 7.73
CA PHE A 313 -15.15 -15.13 6.28
C PHE A 313 -16.37 -15.82 5.66
N CYS A 314 -17.31 -15.06 5.12
CA CYS A 314 -18.52 -15.61 4.50
C CYS A 314 -18.16 -16.32 3.18
N PRO A 315 -18.46 -17.62 3.02
CA PRO A 315 -18.10 -18.36 1.81
C PRO A 315 -18.86 -17.89 0.56
N GLU A 316 -20.01 -17.21 0.71
CA GLU A 316 -20.84 -16.75 -0.39
C GLU A 316 -20.36 -15.39 -0.95
N CYS A 317 -20.29 -14.35 -0.10
CA CYS A 317 -19.92 -13.01 -0.54
C CYS A 317 -18.44 -12.65 -0.30
N ARG A 318 -17.70 -13.53 0.37
CA ARG A 318 -16.31 -13.31 0.77
C ARG A 318 -16.09 -12.09 1.67
N GLY A 319 -17.17 -11.60 2.30
CA GLY A 319 -17.12 -10.52 3.28
C GLY A 319 -16.72 -11.03 4.67
N HIS A 320 -16.19 -10.12 5.48
CA HIS A 320 -15.82 -10.37 6.88
C HIS A 320 -16.89 -9.86 7.82
N GLU A 321 -17.39 -10.75 8.67
CA GLU A 321 -18.49 -10.46 9.55
C GLU A 321 -18.28 -11.02 10.95
N THR A 322 -18.84 -10.34 11.95
CA THR A 322 -18.91 -10.85 13.33
C THR A 322 -20.26 -11.53 13.64
N LYS A 323 -21.20 -11.49 12.70
CA LYS A 323 -22.49 -12.16 12.80
C LYS A 323 -22.54 -13.34 11.86
N ILE A 324 -22.82 -14.53 12.41
CA ILE A 324 -22.89 -15.79 11.67
C ILE A 324 -24.31 -16.32 11.78
N GLU A 325 -24.92 -16.60 10.64
CA GLU A 325 -26.28 -17.13 10.58
C GLU A 325 -26.31 -18.53 9.97
N GLY A 326 -26.95 -19.45 10.67
CA GLY A 326 -27.24 -20.79 10.18
C GLY A 326 -28.48 -20.80 9.28
N THR A 327 -28.36 -21.33 8.07
CA THR A 327 -29.47 -21.47 7.13
C THR A 327 -30.18 -22.82 7.32
N ARG A 328 -31.39 -22.96 6.72
CA ARG A 328 -32.16 -24.24 6.76
C ARG A 328 -31.38 -25.39 6.10
N ASP A 329 -30.58 -25.08 5.12
CA ASP A 329 -29.75 -26.06 4.38
C ASP A 329 -28.45 -26.41 5.10
N GLY A 330 -28.26 -25.90 6.33
CA GLY A 330 -27.09 -26.18 7.16
C GLY A 330 -25.86 -25.38 6.79
N LEU A 331 -25.99 -24.31 6.00
CA LEU A 331 -24.87 -23.41 5.68
C LEU A 331 -24.68 -22.37 6.79
N LEU A 332 -23.43 -21.93 6.98
CA LEU A 332 -23.07 -20.82 7.83
C LEU A 332 -22.70 -19.64 6.92
N LEU A 333 -23.46 -18.56 6.99
CA LEU A 333 -23.36 -17.39 6.13
C LEU A 333 -23.38 -16.10 6.96
N CYS A 334 -23.03 -14.97 6.36
CA CYS A 334 -23.35 -13.67 6.94
C CYS A 334 -24.87 -13.40 6.85
N PRO A 335 -25.44 -12.52 7.67
CA PRO A 335 -26.90 -12.28 7.69
C PRO A 335 -27.48 -11.85 6.35
N GLU A 336 -26.73 -11.07 5.56
CA GLU A 336 -27.17 -10.64 4.23
C GLU A 336 -27.29 -11.79 3.24
N CYS A 337 -26.29 -12.68 3.18
CA CYS A 337 -26.32 -13.85 2.32
C CYS A 337 -27.37 -14.88 2.79
N ALA A 338 -27.50 -15.07 4.10
CA ALA A 338 -28.53 -15.92 4.67
C ALA A 338 -29.96 -15.42 4.34
N ALA A 339 -30.17 -14.09 4.33
CA ALA A 339 -31.44 -13.50 3.93
C ALA A 339 -31.74 -13.72 2.43
N LYS A 340 -30.77 -13.59 1.55
CA LYS A 340 -30.91 -13.89 0.11
C LYS A 340 -31.23 -15.37 -0.12
N ASN A 341 -30.58 -16.27 0.60
CA ASN A 341 -30.79 -17.71 0.50
C ASN A 341 -32.23 -18.08 0.92
N ARG A 342 -32.82 -17.40 1.93
CA ARG A 342 -34.22 -17.57 2.32
C ARG A 342 -35.24 -17.12 1.25
N GLY A 343 -34.88 -16.11 0.44
CA GLY A 343 -35.74 -15.58 -0.63
C GLY A 343 -35.79 -16.45 -1.89
N HIS A 344 -34.85 -17.36 -2.09
CA HIS A 344 -34.85 -18.29 -3.21
C HIS A 344 -35.51 -19.65 -2.93
N ALA A 345 -35.91 -19.88 -1.69
CA ALA A 345 -36.57 -21.12 -1.23
C ALA A 345 -38.10 -21.00 -1.03
N ALA A 346 -38.73 -19.94 -1.58
CA ALA A 346 -40.17 -19.69 -1.49
C ALA A 346 -40.84 -19.85 -2.88
#